data_444f88f4ba5dbd4727cb931a3cdcee8d
#
_entry.id   444f88f4ba5dbd4727cb931a3cdcee8d
#
_cell.length_a   1.000
_cell.length_b   1.000
_cell.length_c   1.000
_cell.angle_alpha   90.00
_cell.angle_beta   90.00
_cell.angle_gamma   90.00
#
_symmetry.space_group_name_H-M   'P 1'
#
loop_
_entity.id
_entity.type
_entity.pdbx_description
1 polymer ?
#
loop_
_entity_poly.entity_id
_entity_poly.type
_entity_poly.pdbx_seq_one_letter_code
_entity_poly.pdbx_strand_id
1 'polypeptide(L)'
;MSDGATAVARPRPGVRAWPLYVGGFLGPYASTMVTPMVHEVAVGLRTTPEVAAAAVTTYMFPFAAVMLVSGTLAERWGRARTMQLSLIAFVVACACCVLAPTIEWFLAARALQGVTNAFTTPLLVAAITDLVPRAGLGRALGFFAGMQAAGQAASPLVSGPSAVLDWRLAFAFPALVAVVLAVLPPTMTAGPRPTGPPPVRALLNRNLALACALSFLCYFAAVGLTVLAILRAEEDFGLGPWQRGVLAAGFGVAGLLAAPLLGRRLDALGPWRTGVLMNLLLAVGLVVAALGPSVLLLGLGVAAVGVAVTGLRTTVNAIAATSTDGNRAGAASLALSFQFFGGALAPLVWVPLHAAAGGLGFAATALAPLVGVGLAAREWLSRSGPR
;
A
#
# COMPACT_ATOMS: atom_id res chain seq x y z
N MET A 1 -14.47 43.73 -19.12
CA MET A 1 -13.80 43.27 -17.93
C MET A 1 -14.86 42.67 -17.03
N SER A 2 -15.05 41.38 -17.08
CA SER A 2 -16.01 40.66 -16.23
C SER A 2 -15.22 39.58 -15.49
N ASP A 3 -15.11 39.78 -14.19
CA ASP A 3 -14.52 38.83 -13.21
C ASP A 3 -15.14 37.46 -13.32
N GLY A 4 -14.42 36.55 -13.96
CA GLY A 4 -14.70 35.12 -13.91
C GLY A 4 -14.15 34.52 -12.61
N ALA A 5 -14.76 34.85 -11.48
CA ALA A 5 -14.54 34.11 -10.23
C ALA A 5 -14.93 32.65 -10.48
N THR A 6 -13.95 31.77 -10.58
CA THR A 6 -14.11 30.32 -10.65
C THR A 6 -14.81 29.87 -9.37
N ALA A 7 -16.13 29.77 -9.41
CA ALA A 7 -16.93 29.21 -8.33
C ALA A 7 -16.48 27.76 -8.11
N VAL A 8 -15.80 27.54 -7.00
CA VAL A 8 -15.53 26.19 -6.48
C VAL A 8 -16.86 25.50 -6.33
N ALA A 9 -17.13 24.51 -7.17
CA ALA A 9 -18.36 23.74 -7.14
C ALA A 9 -18.52 23.13 -5.74
N ARG A 10 -19.49 23.66 -4.99
CA ARG A 10 -19.82 23.16 -3.64
C ARG A 10 -20.38 21.75 -3.78
N PRO A 11 -20.01 20.81 -2.89
CA PRO A 11 -20.64 19.49 -2.84
C PRO A 11 -22.17 19.67 -2.73
N ARG A 12 -22.93 18.78 -3.38
CA ARG A 12 -24.40 18.76 -3.24
C ARG A 12 -24.77 18.73 -1.77
N PRO A 13 -25.75 19.55 -1.30
CA PRO A 13 -26.18 19.55 0.08
C PRO A 13 -26.61 18.14 0.49
N GLY A 14 -26.00 17.62 1.58
CA GLY A 14 -26.23 16.24 2.08
C GLY A 14 -25.08 15.25 1.88
N VAL A 15 -24.06 15.56 1.06
CA VAL A 15 -22.91 14.67 0.87
C VAL A 15 -21.89 14.85 2.01
N ARG A 16 -21.76 13.83 2.85
CA ARG A 16 -20.66 13.77 3.82
C ARG A 16 -19.38 13.31 3.09
N ALA A 17 -18.49 14.25 2.78
CA ALA A 17 -17.26 13.93 2.03
C ALA A 17 -16.18 13.25 2.90
N TRP A 18 -16.12 13.52 4.21
CA TRP A 18 -15.06 13.02 5.07
C TRP A 18 -14.97 11.48 5.15
N PRO A 19 -16.09 10.68 5.13
CA PRO A 19 -15.97 9.22 5.21
C PRO A 19 -15.30 8.62 3.98
N LEU A 20 -15.43 9.28 2.82
CA LEU A 20 -14.74 8.87 1.59
C LEU A 20 -13.22 8.90 1.75
N TYR A 21 -12.72 9.92 2.42
CA TYR A 21 -11.28 10.11 2.61
C TYR A 21 -10.74 9.26 3.75
N VAL A 22 -11.44 9.25 4.90
CA VAL A 22 -11.05 8.43 6.06
C VAL A 22 -11.05 6.93 5.72
N GLY A 23 -11.96 6.47 4.86
CA GLY A 23 -11.95 5.09 4.38
C GLY A 23 -10.64 4.71 3.65
N GLY A 24 -9.99 5.67 2.98
CA GLY A 24 -8.68 5.46 2.35
C GLY A 24 -7.56 5.12 3.33
N PHE A 25 -7.70 5.49 4.59
CA PHE A 25 -6.73 5.21 5.66
C PHE A 25 -6.66 3.71 6.01
N LEU A 26 -7.80 2.99 5.99
CA LEU A 26 -7.91 1.62 6.54
C LEU A 26 -6.99 0.61 5.85
N GLY A 27 -6.95 0.60 4.52
CA GLY A 27 -6.17 -0.39 3.76
C GLY A 27 -4.68 -0.34 4.06
N PRO A 28 -4.02 0.81 3.83
CA PRO A 28 -2.61 0.99 4.14
C PRO A 28 -2.27 0.78 5.62
N TYR A 29 -3.13 1.22 6.55
CA TYR A 29 -2.95 0.98 7.97
C TYR A 29 -2.93 -0.52 8.28
N ALA A 30 -3.96 -1.25 7.89
CA ALA A 30 -4.11 -2.67 8.19
C ALA A 30 -3.02 -3.55 7.52
N SER A 31 -2.49 -3.12 6.37
CA SER A 31 -1.45 -3.87 5.66
C SER A 31 -0.09 -3.88 6.38
N THR A 32 0.22 -2.83 7.15
CA THR A 32 1.54 -2.64 7.75
C THR A 32 1.57 -2.78 9.28
N MET A 33 0.40 -2.82 9.96
CA MET A 33 0.33 -2.74 11.42
C MET A 33 0.96 -3.92 12.17
N VAL A 34 1.04 -5.11 11.56
CA VAL A 34 1.64 -6.28 12.23
C VAL A 34 3.16 -6.21 12.21
N THR A 35 3.74 -5.54 11.22
CA THR A 35 5.20 -5.54 10.99
C THR A 35 6.01 -5.14 12.23
N PRO A 36 5.75 -4.04 12.95
CA PRO A 36 6.57 -3.66 14.11
C PRO A 36 6.35 -4.52 15.35
N MET A 37 5.32 -5.37 15.37
CA MET A 37 4.95 -6.23 16.50
C MET A 37 5.02 -7.73 16.20
N VAL A 38 5.79 -8.11 15.16
CA VAL A 38 5.95 -9.53 14.75
C VAL A 38 6.43 -10.40 15.90
N HIS A 39 7.40 -9.90 16.70
CA HIS A 39 7.92 -10.61 17.85
C HIS A 39 6.85 -10.83 18.94
N GLU A 40 6.13 -9.78 19.31
CA GLU A 40 5.08 -9.83 20.34
C GLU A 40 3.93 -10.77 19.94
N VAL A 41 3.58 -10.80 18.64
CA VAL A 41 2.62 -11.75 18.09
C VAL A 41 3.18 -13.18 18.20
N ALA A 42 4.46 -13.38 17.86
CA ALA A 42 5.10 -14.70 17.95
C ALA A 42 5.11 -15.22 19.39
N VAL A 43 5.52 -14.40 20.35
CA VAL A 43 5.51 -14.75 21.78
C VAL A 43 4.08 -15.01 22.26
N GLY A 44 3.15 -14.11 21.95
CA GLY A 44 1.75 -14.18 22.40
C GLY A 44 0.99 -15.40 21.87
N LEU A 45 1.35 -15.88 20.67
CA LEU A 45 0.74 -17.06 20.02
C LEU A 45 1.65 -18.31 20.05
N ARG A 46 2.76 -18.27 20.80
CA ARG A 46 3.71 -19.38 21.03
C ARG A 46 4.25 -19.96 19.70
N THR A 47 4.69 -19.09 18.81
CA THR A 47 5.23 -19.44 17.51
C THR A 47 6.56 -18.74 17.27
N THR A 48 7.16 -18.87 16.07
CA THR A 48 8.38 -18.16 15.71
C THR A 48 8.08 -16.85 14.98
N PRO A 49 9.01 -15.87 15.02
CA PRO A 49 8.85 -14.61 14.28
C PRO A 49 8.64 -14.83 12.77
N GLU A 50 9.26 -15.86 12.17
CA GLU A 50 9.12 -16.18 10.75
C GLU A 50 7.68 -16.58 10.42
N VAL A 51 7.05 -17.40 11.28
CA VAL A 51 5.64 -17.81 11.13
C VAL A 51 4.72 -16.62 11.38
N ALA A 52 4.99 -15.80 12.40
CA ALA A 52 4.20 -14.61 12.68
C ALA A 52 4.27 -13.58 11.53
N ALA A 53 5.43 -13.45 10.85
CA ALA A 53 5.59 -12.58 9.68
C ALA A 53 4.69 -13.00 8.50
N ALA A 54 4.27 -14.27 8.42
CA ALA A 54 3.30 -14.72 7.42
C ALA A 54 1.94 -14.00 7.53
N ALA A 55 1.65 -13.32 8.66
CA ALA A 55 0.47 -12.47 8.80
C ALA A 55 0.41 -11.32 7.78
N VAL A 56 1.55 -10.87 7.26
CA VAL A 56 1.62 -9.89 6.17
C VAL A 56 1.15 -10.53 4.86
N THR A 57 1.66 -11.71 4.54
CA THR A 57 1.28 -12.50 3.35
C THR A 57 -0.20 -12.87 3.37
N THR A 58 -0.70 -13.39 4.49
CA THR A 58 -2.09 -13.85 4.63
C THR A 58 -3.10 -12.70 4.56
N TYR A 59 -2.70 -11.46 4.82
CA TYR A 59 -3.50 -10.28 4.54
C TYR A 59 -3.37 -9.82 3.07
N MET A 60 -2.15 -9.64 2.58
CA MET A 60 -1.90 -8.98 1.29
C MET A 60 -2.28 -9.86 0.10
N PHE A 61 -2.11 -11.17 0.19
CA PHE A 61 -2.41 -12.08 -0.92
C PHE A 61 -3.91 -12.13 -1.24
N PRO A 62 -4.82 -12.41 -0.28
CA PRO A 62 -6.26 -12.35 -0.54
C PRO A 62 -6.73 -10.94 -0.90
N PHE A 63 -6.14 -9.91 -0.30
CA PHE A 63 -6.41 -8.52 -0.65
C PHE A 63 -6.13 -8.26 -2.14
N ALA A 64 -4.96 -8.65 -2.64
CA ALA A 64 -4.59 -8.48 -4.03
C ALA A 64 -5.48 -9.29 -4.99
N ALA A 65 -5.74 -10.55 -4.65
CA ALA A 65 -6.56 -11.45 -5.46
C ALA A 65 -8.01 -10.95 -5.59
N VAL A 66 -8.63 -10.59 -4.48
CA VAL A 66 -10.01 -10.08 -4.47
C VAL A 66 -10.11 -8.70 -5.11
N MET A 67 -9.08 -7.84 -4.97
CA MET A 67 -9.07 -6.52 -5.58
C MET A 67 -9.20 -6.56 -7.11
N LEU A 68 -8.71 -7.62 -7.77
CA LEU A 68 -8.87 -7.79 -9.23
C LEU A 68 -10.34 -7.82 -9.67
N VAL A 69 -11.21 -8.34 -8.82
CA VAL A 69 -12.63 -8.57 -9.13
C VAL A 69 -13.59 -7.74 -8.28
N SER A 70 -13.09 -7.09 -7.21
CA SER A 70 -13.91 -6.39 -6.22
C SER A 70 -14.77 -5.29 -6.81
N GLY A 71 -14.25 -4.51 -7.75
CA GLY A 71 -15.02 -3.47 -8.44
C GLY A 71 -16.20 -4.04 -9.21
N THR A 72 -15.98 -5.11 -9.97
CA THR A 72 -17.03 -5.79 -10.75
C THR A 72 -18.09 -6.43 -9.86
N LEU A 73 -17.67 -7.07 -8.77
CA LEU A 73 -18.59 -7.68 -7.81
C LEU A 73 -19.44 -6.61 -7.10
N ALA A 74 -18.82 -5.49 -6.73
CA ALA A 74 -19.51 -4.39 -6.07
C ALA A 74 -20.56 -3.73 -6.96
N GLU A 75 -20.32 -3.63 -8.28
CA GLU A 75 -21.35 -3.14 -9.23
C GLU A 75 -22.54 -4.08 -9.29
N ARG A 76 -22.33 -5.40 -9.23
CA ARG A 76 -23.39 -6.40 -9.25
C ARG A 76 -24.20 -6.45 -7.96
N TRP A 77 -23.54 -6.35 -6.80
CA TRP A 77 -24.17 -6.47 -5.47
C TRP A 77 -24.72 -5.14 -4.95
N GLY A 78 -24.37 -4.02 -5.61
CA GLY A 78 -24.66 -2.67 -5.20
C GLY A 78 -23.58 -2.08 -4.33
N ARG A 79 -22.97 -0.98 -4.82
CA ARG A 79 -21.77 -0.34 -4.20
C ARG A 79 -21.96 -0.01 -2.72
N ALA A 80 -23.08 0.61 -2.33
CA ALA A 80 -23.34 0.99 -0.94
C ALA A 80 -23.47 -0.22 -0.02
N ARG A 81 -24.22 -1.25 -0.46
CA ARG A 81 -24.37 -2.50 0.32
C ARG A 81 -23.05 -3.23 0.46
N THR A 82 -22.28 -3.34 -0.61
CA THR A 82 -20.97 -4.01 -0.61
C THR A 82 -20.00 -3.29 0.31
N MET A 83 -19.94 -1.96 0.28
CA MET A 83 -19.11 -1.16 1.19
C MET A 83 -19.48 -1.41 2.64
N GLN A 84 -20.77 -1.33 2.98
CA GLN A 84 -21.24 -1.52 4.35
C GLN A 84 -20.95 -2.93 4.86
N LEU A 85 -21.23 -3.97 4.07
CA LEU A 85 -20.94 -5.36 4.43
C LEU A 85 -19.44 -5.59 4.59
N SER A 86 -18.61 -5.02 3.71
CA SER A 86 -17.15 -5.12 3.81
C SER A 86 -16.62 -4.47 5.09
N LEU A 87 -17.14 -3.30 5.48
CA LEU A 87 -16.73 -2.64 6.72
C LEU A 87 -17.14 -3.45 7.95
N ILE A 88 -18.37 -3.97 7.99
CA ILE A 88 -18.84 -4.84 9.10
C ILE A 88 -17.98 -6.12 9.18
N ALA A 89 -17.76 -6.79 8.05
CA ALA A 89 -16.94 -7.97 8.00
C ALA A 89 -15.47 -7.70 8.37
N PHE A 90 -14.95 -6.52 8.05
CA PHE A 90 -13.63 -6.06 8.50
C PHE A 90 -13.56 -5.89 10.02
N VAL A 91 -14.60 -5.33 10.65
CA VAL A 91 -14.70 -5.23 12.12
C VAL A 91 -14.70 -6.61 12.75
N VAL A 92 -15.49 -7.55 12.20
CA VAL A 92 -15.51 -8.96 12.66
C VAL A 92 -14.12 -9.58 12.52
N ALA A 93 -13.44 -9.37 11.41
CA ALA A 93 -12.08 -9.86 11.20
C ALA A 93 -11.08 -9.28 12.21
N CYS A 94 -11.19 -7.99 12.55
CA CYS A 94 -10.40 -7.38 13.62
C CYS A 94 -10.68 -8.05 14.97
N ALA A 95 -11.95 -8.27 15.32
CA ALA A 95 -12.32 -8.98 16.55
C ALA A 95 -11.77 -10.40 16.58
N CYS A 96 -11.82 -11.13 15.45
CA CYS A 96 -11.20 -12.45 15.32
C CYS A 96 -9.67 -12.40 15.54
N CYS A 97 -8.98 -11.35 15.10
CA CYS A 97 -7.55 -11.18 15.38
C CYS A 97 -7.28 -10.94 16.88
N VAL A 98 -8.11 -10.12 17.53
CA VAL A 98 -8.01 -9.85 18.99
C VAL A 98 -8.23 -11.11 19.81
N LEU A 99 -9.22 -11.92 19.42
CA LEU A 99 -9.63 -13.13 20.15
C LEU A 99 -8.83 -14.37 19.72
N ALA A 100 -7.84 -14.24 18.84
CA ALA A 100 -7.09 -15.37 18.30
C ALA A 100 -6.38 -16.17 19.40
N PRO A 101 -6.72 -17.46 19.57
CA PRO A 101 -6.06 -18.34 20.54
C PRO A 101 -4.80 -19.00 19.98
N THR A 102 -4.71 -19.16 18.65
CA THR A 102 -3.59 -19.80 17.95
C THR A 102 -3.17 -18.98 16.73
N ILE A 103 -1.97 -19.28 16.22
CA ILE A 103 -1.43 -18.60 15.05
C ILE A 103 -2.26 -18.88 13.79
N GLU A 104 -2.78 -20.09 13.60
CA GLU A 104 -3.60 -20.46 12.45
C GLU A 104 -4.89 -19.65 12.42
N TRP A 105 -5.55 -19.51 13.58
CA TRP A 105 -6.72 -18.65 13.71
C TRP A 105 -6.40 -17.20 13.36
N PHE A 106 -5.29 -16.69 13.90
CA PHE A 106 -4.84 -15.34 13.63
C PHE A 106 -4.57 -15.11 12.13
N LEU A 107 -3.86 -16.04 11.47
CA LEU A 107 -3.59 -15.97 10.03
C LEU A 107 -4.87 -16.03 9.20
N ALA A 108 -5.83 -16.88 9.57
CA ALA A 108 -7.15 -16.94 8.91
C ALA A 108 -7.94 -15.63 9.09
N ALA A 109 -7.90 -15.02 10.28
CA ALA A 109 -8.52 -13.73 10.55
C ALA A 109 -7.85 -12.61 9.74
N ARG A 110 -6.53 -12.65 9.57
CA ARG A 110 -5.77 -11.74 8.69
C ARG A 110 -6.16 -11.89 7.22
N ALA A 111 -6.36 -13.12 6.75
CA ALA A 111 -6.86 -13.37 5.39
C ALA A 111 -8.25 -12.77 5.19
N LEU A 112 -9.16 -12.94 6.16
CA LEU A 112 -10.49 -12.32 6.14
C LEU A 112 -10.41 -10.79 6.12
N GLN A 113 -9.51 -10.18 6.90
CA GLN A 113 -9.26 -8.74 6.83
C GLN A 113 -8.83 -8.30 5.42
N GLY A 114 -7.93 -9.05 4.78
CA GLY A 114 -7.49 -8.78 3.41
C GLY A 114 -8.64 -8.84 2.41
N VAL A 115 -9.43 -9.91 2.43
CA VAL A 115 -10.62 -10.08 1.56
C VAL A 115 -11.59 -8.91 1.72
N THR A 116 -11.96 -8.59 2.95
CA THR A 116 -12.98 -7.56 3.23
C THR A 116 -12.50 -6.17 2.85
N ASN A 117 -11.23 -5.86 3.10
CA ASN A 117 -10.67 -4.54 2.79
C ASN A 117 -10.41 -4.33 1.28
N ALA A 118 -10.33 -5.40 0.49
CA ALA A 118 -10.13 -5.31 -0.97
C ALA A 118 -11.24 -4.58 -1.72
N PHE A 119 -12.42 -4.46 -1.13
CA PHE A 119 -13.54 -3.69 -1.69
C PHE A 119 -13.45 -2.19 -1.38
N THR A 120 -12.79 -1.81 -0.29
CA THR A 120 -12.83 -0.45 0.23
C THR A 120 -12.21 0.56 -0.73
N THR A 121 -10.95 0.38 -1.12
CA THR A 121 -10.24 1.35 -1.98
C THR A 121 -10.90 1.57 -3.34
N PRO A 122 -11.25 0.54 -4.14
CA PRO A 122 -11.89 0.75 -5.44
C PRO A 122 -13.24 1.45 -5.34
N LEU A 123 -14.05 1.11 -4.33
CA LEU A 123 -15.35 1.72 -4.13
C LEU A 123 -15.26 3.19 -3.72
N LEU A 124 -14.30 3.54 -2.85
CA LEU A 124 -14.07 4.92 -2.44
C LEU A 124 -13.58 5.78 -3.60
N VAL A 125 -12.64 5.28 -4.41
CA VAL A 125 -12.15 5.97 -5.60
C VAL A 125 -13.28 6.18 -6.61
N ALA A 126 -14.11 5.16 -6.85
CA ALA A 126 -15.28 5.29 -7.72
C ALA A 126 -16.27 6.35 -7.21
N ALA A 127 -16.58 6.33 -5.90
CA ALA A 127 -17.48 7.31 -5.30
C ALA A 127 -16.92 8.74 -5.37
N ILE A 128 -15.64 8.95 -5.13
CA ILE A 128 -14.98 10.26 -5.31
C ILE A 128 -15.09 10.72 -6.76
N THR A 129 -14.85 9.84 -7.71
CA THR A 129 -14.91 10.15 -9.14
C THR A 129 -16.32 10.55 -9.60
N ASP A 130 -17.35 9.93 -9.01
CA ASP A 130 -18.75 10.22 -9.34
C ASP A 130 -19.29 11.49 -8.66
N LEU A 131 -18.80 11.80 -7.45
CA LEU A 131 -19.32 12.90 -6.63
C LEU A 131 -18.58 14.21 -6.85
N VAL A 132 -17.32 14.18 -7.28
CA VAL A 132 -16.47 15.36 -7.42
C VAL A 132 -16.46 15.81 -8.90
N PRO A 133 -16.74 17.09 -9.20
CA PRO A 133 -16.63 17.63 -10.54
C PRO A 133 -15.21 17.48 -11.11
N ARG A 134 -15.10 17.29 -12.43
CA ARG A 134 -13.79 17.09 -13.12
C ARG A 134 -12.72 18.12 -12.75
N ALA A 135 -13.10 19.40 -12.59
CA ALA A 135 -12.18 20.48 -12.21
C ALA A 135 -11.53 20.30 -10.81
N GLY A 136 -12.17 19.56 -9.90
CA GLY A 136 -11.68 19.31 -8.54
C GLY A 136 -11.17 17.87 -8.30
N LEU A 137 -11.31 16.98 -9.28
CA LEU A 137 -11.07 15.56 -9.12
C LEU A 137 -9.61 15.24 -8.75
N GLY A 138 -8.65 15.91 -9.38
CA GLY A 138 -7.22 15.74 -9.06
C GLY A 138 -6.90 16.07 -7.60
N ARG A 139 -7.47 17.17 -7.08
CA ARG A 139 -7.32 17.55 -5.66
C ARG A 139 -7.95 16.53 -4.72
N ALA A 140 -9.14 16.03 -5.05
CA ALA A 140 -9.84 15.04 -4.23
C ALA A 140 -9.10 13.70 -4.17
N LEU A 141 -8.62 13.21 -5.32
CA LEU A 141 -7.81 11.98 -5.39
C LEU A 141 -6.44 12.16 -4.72
N GLY A 142 -5.83 13.35 -4.84
CA GLY A 142 -4.61 13.70 -4.11
C GLY A 142 -4.80 13.67 -2.60
N PHE A 143 -5.91 14.22 -2.10
CA PHE A 143 -6.25 14.17 -0.67
C PHE A 143 -6.51 12.72 -0.20
N PHE A 144 -7.21 11.91 -1.02
CA PHE A 144 -7.40 10.49 -0.75
C PHE A 144 -6.06 9.73 -0.66
N ALA A 145 -5.14 9.98 -1.60
CA ALA A 145 -3.79 9.41 -1.57
C ALA A 145 -3.01 9.87 -0.31
N GLY A 146 -3.18 11.12 0.11
CA GLY A 146 -2.65 11.63 1.37
C GLY A 146 -3.17 10.88 2.59
N MET A 147 -4.47 10.57 2.63
CA MET A 147 -5.07 9.74 3.70
C MET A 147 -4.54 8.30 3.69
N GLN A 148 -4.27 7.74 2.51
CA GLN A 148 -3.61 6.43 2.41
C GLN A 148 -2.17 6.48 2.98
N ALA A 149 -1.41 7.52 2.63
CA ALA A 149 -0.06 7.71 3.17
C ALA A 149 -0.07 7.95 4.69
N ALA A 150 -1.05 8.70 5.20
CA ALA A 150 -1.26 8.90 6.63
C ALA A 150 -1.57 7.58 7.34
N GLY A 151 -2.38 6.70 6.75
CA GLY A 151 -2.66 5.35 7.27
C GLY A 151 -1.38 4.52 7.37
N GLN A 152 -0.57 4.53 6.33
CA GLN A 152 0.70 3.80 6.29
C GLN A 152 1.72 4.30 7.32
N ALA A 153 1.80 5.63 7.52
CA ALA A 153 2.69 6.23 8.50
C ALA A 153 2.19 6.06 9.95
N ALA A 154 0.87 6.19 10.18
CA ALA A 154 0.26 6.05 11.49
C ALA A 154 0.27 4.60 12.00
N SER A 155 0.23 3.64 11.10
CA SER A 155 0.15 2.22 11.44
C SER A 155 1.24 1.77 12.43
N PRO A 156 2.53 1.92 12.13
CA PRO A 156 3.59 1.53 13.06
C PRO A 156 3.66 2.42 14.32
N LEU A 157 3.22 3.68 14.23
CA LEU A 157 3.19 4.59 15.37
C LEU A 157 2.10 4.22 16.39
N VAL A 158 1.05 3.55 15.96
CA VAL A 158 -0.02 3.04 16.84
C VAL A 158 0.29 1.61 17.28
N SER A 159 0.70 0.74 16.37
CA SER A 159 0.93 -0.68 16.68
C SER A 159 2.17 -0.92 17.54
N GLY A 160 3.26 -0.15 17.35
CA GLY A 160 4.44 -0.24 18.19
C GLY A 160 4.16 0.00 19.67
N PRO A 161 3.55 1.14 20.07
CA PRO A 161 3.15 1.37 21.45
C PRO A 161 2.11 0.39 21.97
N SER A 162 1.14 0.00 21.14
CA SER A 162 0.14 -1.01 21.52
C SER A 162 0.79 -2.32 21.92
N ALA A 163 1.83 -2.73 21.19
CA ALA A 163 2.56 -3.97 21.45
C ALA A 163 3.30 -3.99 22.80
N VAL A 164 3.60 -2.81 23.39
CA VAL A 164 4.19 -2.71 24.74
C VAL A 164 3.19 -3.20 25.81
N LEU A 165 1.91 -2.96 25.62
CA LEU A 165 0.85 -3.36 26.54
C LEU A 165 0.26 -4.73 26.16
N ASP A 166 -0.30 -4.81 24.98
CA ASP A 166 -0.78 -6.03 24.33
C ASP A 166 -0.90 -5.75 22.82
N TRP A 167 -0.23 -6.55 21.99
CA TRP A 167 -0.29 -6.42 20.53
C TRP A 167 -1.70 -6.47 19.96
N ARG A 168 -2.64 -7.11 20.67
CA ARG A 168 -4.05 -7.19 20.29
C ARG A 168 -4.73 -5.82 20.22
N LEU A 169 -4.29 -4.86 21.03
CA LEU A 169 -4.84 -3.49 21.06
C LEU A 169 -4.62 -2.76 19.72
N ALA A 170 -3.59 -3.12 18.95
CA ALA A 170 -3.34 -2.54 17.63
C ALA A 170 -4.53 -2.74 16.66
N PHE A 171 -5.32 -3.80 16.84
CA PHE A 171 -6.49 -4.09 16.02
C PHE A 171 -7.74 -3.29 16.41
N ALA A 172 -7.77 -2.74 17.62
CA ALA A 172 -8.90 -1.94 18.10
C ALA A 172 -9.05 -0.62 17.31
N PHE A 173 -7.92 0.02 16.95
CA PHE A 173 -7.94 1.28 16.22
C PHE A 173 -8.59 1.17 14.83
N PRO A 174 -8.15 0.29 13.92
CA PRO A 174 -8.79 0.12 12.61
C PRO A 174 -10.21 -0.43 12.72
N ALA A 175 -10.52 -1.24 13.75
CA ALA A 175 -11.88 -1.67 14.03
C ALA A 175 -12.78 -0.48 14.36
N LEU A 176 -12.33 0.44 15.22
CA LEU A 176 -13.08 1.65 15.57
C LEU A 176 -13.34 2.53 14.34
N VAL A 177 -12.31 2.75 13.51
CA VAL A 177 -12.47 3.51 12.25
C VAL A 177 -13.50 2.83 11.34
N ALA A 178 -13.44 1.51 11.19
CA ALA A 178 -14.39 0.75 10.38
C ALA A 178 -15.81 0.79 10.95
N VAL A 179 -15.99 0.73 12.26
CA VAL A 179 -17.30 0.91 12.92
C VAL A 179 -17.88 2.29 12.63
N VAL A 180 -17.07 3.34 12.79
CA VAL A 180 -17.51 4.72 12.49
C VAL A 180 -17.94 4.83 11.02
N LEU A 181 -17.20 4.24 10.09
CA LEU A 181 -17.54 4.25 8.66
C LEU A 181 -18.75 3.34 8.34
N ALA A 182 -18.99 2.28 9.10
CA ALA A 182 -20.18 1.43 8.92
C ALA A 182 -21.46 2.11 9.42
N VAL A 183 -21.36 2.88 10.51
CA VAL A 183 -22.48 3.66 11.08
C VAL A 183 -22.74 4.94 10.29
N LEU A 184 -21.67 5.58 9.80
CA LEU A 184 -21.70 6.80 9.00
C LEU A 184 -21.13 6.50 7.60
N PRO A 185 -21.81 5.69 6.78
CA PRO A 185 -21.23 5.18 5.55
C PRO A 185 -20.91 6.31 4.56
N PRO A 186 -19.81 6.15 3.79
CA PRO A 186 -19.51 7.06 2.70
C PRO A 186 -20.67 7.09 1.70
N THR A 187 -20.96 8.28 1.19
CA THR A 187 -22.01 8.45 0.18
C THR A 187 -21.59 7.72 -1.10
N MET A 188 -22.37 6.72 -1.49
CA MET A 188 -22.19 5.96 -2.72
C MET A 188 -23.29 6.31 -3.71
N THR A 189 -22.90 6.72 -4.91
CA THR A 189 -23.84 6.85 -6.02
C THR A 189 -24.03 5.50 -6.71
N ALA A 190 -25.24 5.24 -7.17
CA ALA A 190 -25.46 4.15 -8.12
C ALA A 190 -24.73 4.54 -9.43
N GLY A 191 -23.58 3.93 -9.70
CA GLY A 191 -22.86 4.16 -10.95
C GLY A 191 -23.70 3.74 -12.15
N PRO A 192 -23.45 4.32 -13.34
CA PRO A 192 -24.03 3.79 -14.57
C PRO A 192 -23.64 2.30 -14.67
N ARG A 193 -24.65 1.44 -14.83
CA ARG A 193 -24.39 0.00 -15.06
C ARG A 193 -23.54 -0.12 -16.32
N PRO A 194 -22.38 -0.77 -16.25
CA PRO A 194 -21.56 -0.98 -17.43
C PRO A 194 -22.40 -1.68 -18.49
N THR A 195 -22.53 -1.10 -19.67
CA THR A 195 -23.29 -1.65 -20.80
C THR A 195 -22.57 -2.79 -21.52
N GLY A 196 -21.46 -3.30 -20.95
CA GLY A 196 -20.69 -4.43 -21.48
C GLY A 196 -19.51 -4.78 -20.57
N PRO A 197 -18.89 -5.95 -20.78
CA PRO A 197 -17.64 -6.27 -20.08
C PRO A 197 -16.58 -5.25 -20.47
N PRO A 198 -15.80 -4.72 -19.50
CA PRO A 198 -14.69 -3.82 -19.82
C PRO A 198 -13.75 -4.53 -20.80
N PRO A 199 -13.22 -3.83 -21.82
CA PRO A 199 -12.36 -4.44 -22.82
C PRO A 199 -11.06 -4.93 -22.17
N VAL A 200 -11.05 -6.19 -21.76
CA VAL A 200 -9.88 -6.84 -21.12
C VAL A 200 -8.67 -6.81 -22.08
N ARG A 201 -8.93 -6.87 -23.39
CA ARG A 201 -7.87 -6.76 -24.41
C ARG A 201 -7.10 -5.43 -24.35
N ALA A 202 -7.74 -4.34 -23.92
CA ALA A 202 -7.07 -3.05 -23.74
C ALA A 202 -6.02 -3.06 -22.60
N LEU A 203 -6.11 -4.03 -21.68
CA LEU A 203 -5.15 -4.24 -20.61
C LEU A 203 -3.94 -5.08 -21.04
N LEU A 204 -4.03 -5.75 -22.20
CA LEU A 204 -2.93 -6.57 -22.74
C LEU A 204 -1.98 -5.71 -23.57
N ASN A 205 -1.22 -4.85 -22.91
CA ASN A 205 -0.21 -4.03 -23.55
C ASN A 205 1.11 -4.03 -22.77
N ARG A 206 2.22 -3.83 -23.49
CA ARG A 206 3.57 -3.88 -22.93
C ARG A 206 3.83 -2.87 -21.83
N ASN A 207 3.32 -1.65 -21.97
CA ASN A 207 3.52 -0.59 -20.97
C ASN A 207 2.85 -0.95 -19.66
N LEU A 208 1.63 -1.49 -19.70
CA LEU A 208 0.93 -1.93 -18.50
C LEU A 208 1.59 -3.16 -17.87
N ALA A 209 2.06 -4.12 -18.68
CA ALA A 209 2.81 -5.26 -18.15
C ALA A 209 4.08 -4.83 -17.42
N LEU A 210 4.81 -3.85 -17.97
CA LEU A 210 5.98 -3.26 -17.30
C LEU A 210 5.61 -2.49 -16.05
N ALA A 211 4.51 -1.73 -16.05
CA ALA A 211 4.00 -1.06 -14.85
C ALA A 211 3.67 -2.08 -13.74
N CYS A 212 3.02 -3.19 -14.09
CA CYS A 212 2.73 -4.29 -13.17
C CYS A 212 4.01 -4.93 -12.61
N ALA A 213 5.00 -5.21 -13.48
CA ALA A 213 6.27 -5.77 -13.07
C ALA A 213 7.05 -4.83 -12.13
N LEU A 214 7.14 -3.53 -12.47
CA LEU A 214 7.79 -2.53 -11.61
C LEU A 214 7.06 -2.37 -10.27
N SER A 215 5.73 -2.42 -10.28
CA SER A 215 4.91 -2.37 -9.07
C SER A 215 5.16 -3.56 -8.16
N PHE A 216 5.18 -4.76 -8.74
CA PHE A 216 5.49 -6.01 -8.04
C PHE A 216 6.89 -5.98 -7.42
N LEU A 217 7.93 -5.71 -8.21
CA LEU A 217 9.32 -5.68 -7.76
C LEU A 217 9.55 -4.63 -6.66
N CYS A 218 8.93 -3.46 -6.80
CA CYS A 218 8.99 -2.39 -5.81
C CYS A 218 8.47 -2.86 -4.45
N TYR A 219 7.28 -3.48 -4.40
CA TYR A 219 6.69 -3.89 -3.12
C TYR A 219 7.27 -5.21 -2.60
N PHE A 220 7.71 -6.09 -3.48
CA PHE A 220 8.46 -7.28 -3.11
C PHE A 220 9.75 -6.93 -2.34
N ALA A 221 10.46 -5.88 -2.77
CA ALA A 221 11.61 -5.36 -2.05
C ALA A 221 11.22 -4.55 -0.80
N ALA A 222 10.26 -3.63 -0.92
CA ALA A 222 9.92 -2.69 0.14
C ALA A 222 9.25 -3.36 1.36
N VAL A 223 8.34 -4.31 1.14
CA VAL A 223 7.72 -5.07 2.25
C VAL A 223 8.76 -6.00 2.88
N GLY A 224 9.66 -6.59 2.07
CA GLY A 224 10.82 -7.32 2.57
C GLY A 224 11.66 -6.46 3.52
N LEU A 225 12.01 -5.23 3.12
CA LEU A 225 12.72 -4.30 3.99
C LEU A 225 11.97 -4.07 5.31
N THR A 226 10.67 -3.74 5.24
CA THR A 226 9.96 -3.35 6.48
C THR A 226 9.93 -4.48 7.49
N VAL A 227 9.80 -5.73 7.07
CA VAL A 227 9.86 -6.89 7.95
C VAL A 227 11.29 -7.12 8.47
N LEU A 228 12.28 -7.18 7.56
CA LEU A 228 13.66 -7.47 7.93
C LEU A 228 14.32 -6.36 8.75
N ALA A 229 13.98 -5.09 8.49
CA ALA A 229 14.48 -3.97 9.28
C ALA A 229 13.98 -4.02 10.73
N ILE A 230 12.76 -4.52 10.96
CA ILE A 230 12.19 -4.68 12.30
C ILE A 230 12.87 -5.86 13.03
N LEU A 231 13.05 -7.00 12.35
CA LEU A 231 13.78 -8.14 12.92
C LEU A 231 15.21 -7.73 13.28
N ARG A 232 15.93 -7.10 12.35
CA ARG A 232 17.28 -6.60 12.59
C ARG A 232 17.35 -5.56 13.71
N ALA A 233 16.36 -4.66 13.80
CA ALA A 233 16.30 -3.63 14.84
C ALA A 233 16.20 -4.26 16.25
N GLU A 234 15.57 -5.41 16.35
CA GLU A 234 15.48 -6.18 17.58
C GLU A 234 16.75 -7.01 17.82
N GLU A 235 17.16 -7.82 16.83
CA GLU A 235 18.26 -8.79 16.95
C GLU A 235 19.62 -8.12 17.15
N ASP A 236 19.95 -7.11 16.31
CA ASP A 236 21.28 -6.48 16.32
C ASP A 236 21.36 -5.28 17.29
N PHE A 237 20.24 -4.59 17.54
CA PHE A 237 20.24 -3.32 18.28
C PHE A 237 19.37 -3.35 19.55
N GLY A 238 18.64 -4.43 19.82
CA GLY A 238 17.81 -4.58 21.04
C GLY A 238 16.67 -3.56 21.13
N LEU A 239 16.17 -3.02 20.00
CA LEU A 239 15.13 -2.00 20.01
C LEU A 239 13.78 -2.58 20.47
N GLY A 240 13.16 -1.91 21.44
CA GLY A 240 11.82 -2.26 21.91
C GLY A 240 10.72 -1.92 20.89
N PRO A 241 9.46 -2.37 21.15
CA PRO A 241 8.33 -2.23 20.22
C PRO A 241 8.06 -0.78 19.80
N TRP A 242 8.13 0.17 20.73
CA TRP A 242 7.97 1.60 20.44
C TRP A 242 9.03 2.12 19.47
N GLN A 243 10.30 1.80 19.73
CA GLN A 243 11.41 2.25 18.89
C GLN A 243 11.32 1.66 17.49
N ARG A 244 10.93 0.39 17.36
CA ARG A 244 10.66 -0.29 16.10
C ARG A 244 9.49 0.37 15.35
N GLY A 245 8.45 0.79 16.07
CA GLY A 245 7.33 1.55 15.50
C GLY A 245 7.78 2.89 14.92
N VAL A 246 8.61 3.66 15.64
CA VAL A 246 9.19 4.92 15.17
C VAL A 246 10.09 4.69 13.95
N LEU A 247 10.93 3.67 13.98
CA LEU A 247 11.80 3.29 12.85
C LEU A 247 10.95 3.00 11.59
N ALA A 248 9.92 2.16 11.72
CA ALA A 248 9.03 1.81 10.61
C ALA A 248 8.22 3.02 10.09
N ALA A 249 7.82 3.94 10.98
CA ALA A 249 7.12 5.16 10.59
C ALA A 249 7.98 6.07 9.69
N GLY A 250 9.31 6.02 9.85
CA GLY A 250 10.27 6.74 9.01
C GLY A 250 10.07 6.47 7.52
N PHE A 251 9.67 5.26 7.14
CA PHE A 251 9.31 4.89 5.78
C PHE A 251 8.15 5.76 5.23
N GLY A 252 7.03 5.81 5.95
CA GLY A 252 5.84 6.55 5.51
C GLY A 252 6.05 8.06 5.56
N VAL A 253 6.67 8.56 6.63
CA VAL A 253 6.94 9.99 6.84
C VAL A 253 7.87 10.53 5.76
N ALA A 254 8.99 9.84 5.48
CA ALA A 254 9.95 10.27 4.45
C ALA A 254 9.29 10.28 3.06
N GLY A 255 8.49 9.28 2.72
CA GLY A 255 7.75 9.23 1.48
C GLY A 255 6.73 10.36 1.36
N LEU A 256 5.99 10.66 2.43
CA LEU A 256 5.02 11.75 2.47
C LEU A 256 5.67 13.12 2.26
N LEU A 257 6.76 13.40 2.96
CA LEU A 257 7.49 14.65 2.85
C LEU A 257 8.13 14.85 1.46
N ALA A 258 8.60 13.76 0.85
CA ALA A 258 9.20 13.79 -0.48
C ALA A 258 8.16 13.89 -1.63
N ALA A 259 6.90 13.52 -1.41
CA ALA A 259 5.89 13.40 -2.44
C ALA A 259 5.73 14.62 -3.37
N PRO A 260 5.70 15.88 -2.87
CA PRO A 260 5.60 17.05 -3.75
C PRO A 260 6.81 17.25 -4.67
N LEU A 261 8.01 16.92 -4.17
CA LEU A 261 9.25 17.00 -4.96
C LEU A 261 9.29 15.91 -6.02
N LEU A 262 8.86 14.70 -5.68
CA LEU A 262 8.82 13.55 -6.59
C LEU A 262 7.85 13.78 -7.75
N GLY A 263 6.68 14.42 -7.50
CA GLY A 263 5.76 14.82 -8.56
C GLY A 263 6.42 15.78 -9.56
N ARG A 264 7.08 16.83 -9.07
CA ARG A 264 7.81 17.78 -9.95
C ARG A 264 8.94 17.12 -10.73
N ARG A 265 9.65 16.16 -10.13
CA ARG A 265 10.71 15.40 -10.81
C ARG A 265 10.14 14.47 -11.88
N LEU A 266 9.00 13.86 -11.63
CA LEU A 266 8.31 13.05 -12.63
C LEU A 266 7.91 13.87 -13.85
N ASP A 267 7.35 15.06 -13.64
CA ASP A 267 6.96 15.98 -14.72
C ASP A 267 8.18 16.43 -15.55
N ALA A 268 9.32 16.70 -14.90
CA ALA A 268 10.54 17.17 -15.56
C ALA A 268 11.32 16.06 -16.30
N LEU A 269 11.41 14.87 -15.72
CA LEU A 269 12.28 13.79 -16.23
C LEU A 269 11.51 12.73 -17.01
N GLY A 270 10.19 12.71 -16.87
CA GLY A 270 9.31 11.65 -17.39
C GLY A 270 9.38 10.36 -16.57
N PRO A 271 8.41 9.43 -16.81
CA PRO A 271 8.20 8.27 -15.94
C PRO A 271 9.37 7.27 -15.97
N TRP A 272 9.98 7.03 -17.09
CA TRP A 272 11.02 6.00 -17.22
C TRP A 272 12.34 6.40 -16.55
N ARG A 273 12.80 7.65 -16.72
CA ARG A 273 13.99 8.16 -16.00
C ARG A 273 13.77 8.22 -14.51
N THR A 274 12.60 8.70 -14.09
CA THR A 274 12.22 8.72 -12.68
C THR A 274 12.18 7.28 -12.12
N GLY A 275 11.66 6.33 -12.90
CA GLY A 275 11.67 4.91 -12.55
C GLY A 275 13.08 4.34 -12.31
N VAL A 276 14.05 4.66 -13.17
CA VAL A 276 15.46 4.27 -12.98
C VAL A 276 16.02 4.84 -11.68
N LEU A 277 15.90 6.16 -11.48
CA LEU A 277 16.45 6.84 -10.30
C LEU A 277 15.84 6.32 -8.99
N MET A 278 14.53 6.08 -8.98
CA MET A 278 13.85 5.59 -7.78
C MET A 278 14.17 4.11 -7.49
N ASN A 279 14.34 3.25 -8.52
CA ASN A 279 14.81 1.89 -8.29
C ASN A 279 16.26 1.85 -7.79
N LEU A 280 17.13 2.74 -8.27
CA LEU A 280 18.49 2.87 -7.74
C LEU A 280 18.48 3.34 -6.28
N LEU A 281 17.67 4.35 -5.95
CA LEU A 281 17.51 4.81 -4.57
C LEU A 281 16.95 3.70 -3.66
N LEU A 282 16.00 2.91 -4.18
CA LEU A 282 15.46 1.74 -3.47
C LEU A 282 16.56 0.72 -3.19
N ALA A 283 17.37 0.36 -4.19
CA ALA A 283 18.46 -0.59 -4.03
C ALA A 283 19.52 -0.11 -3.01
N VAL A 284 19.94 1.16 -3.11
CA VAL A 284 20.90 1.76 -2.18
C VAL A 284 20.32 1.79 -0.76
N GLY A 285 19.06 2.21 -0.59
CA GLY A 285 18.40 2.24 0.71
C GLY A 285 18.32 0.86 1.37
N LEU A 286 18.03 -0.18 0.57
CA LEU A 286 18.01 -1.58 1.03
C LEU A 286 19.39 -2.05 1.51
N VAL A 287 20.44 -1.77 0.75
CA VAL A 287 21.82 -2.14 1.13
C VAL A 287 22.27 -1.39 2.38
N VAL A 288 21.98 -0.10 2.48
CA VAL A 288 22.28 0.70 3.66
C VAL A 288 21.54 0.18 4.90
N ALA A 289 20.26 -0.16 4.77
CA ALA A 289 19.48 -0.74 5.86
C ALA A 289 19.99 -2.14 6.24
N ALA A 290 20.46 -2.93 5.28
CA ALA A 290 20.93 -4.30 5.52
C ALA A 290 22.32 -4.36 6.16
N LEU A 291 23.24 -3.48 5.77
CA LEU A 291 24.66 -3.59 6.13
C LEU A 291 25.14 -2.44 7.04
N GLY A 292 24.35 -1.39 7.22
CA GLY A 292 24.73 -0.25 8.06
C GLY A 292 24.95 -0.66 9.52
N PRO A 293 26.11 -0.32 10.15
CA PRO A 293 26.47 -0.79 11.49
C PRO A 293 25.79 -0.02 12.64
N SER A 294 24.80 0.81 12.35
CA SER A 294 24.11 1.63 13.36
C SER A 294 22.61 1.78 13.10
N VAL A 295 21.86 2.02 14.17
CA VAL A 295 20.41 2.34 14.11
C VAL A 295 20.14 3.54 13.19
N LEU A 296 21.03 4.52 13.18
CA LEU A 296 20.90 5.69 12.31
C LEU A 296 20.93 5.29 10.82
N LEU A 297 21.90 4.45 10.41
CA LEU A 297 22.00 3.98 9.03
C LEU A 297 20.81 3.08 8.66
N LEU A 298 20.36 2.22 9.58
CA LEU A 298 19.13 1.46 9.40
C LEU A 298 17.94 2.40 9.14
N GLY A 299 17.78 3.44 9.95
CA GLY A 299 16.72 4.45 9.82
C GLY A 299 16.82 5.26 8.52
N LEU A 300 18.02 5.67 8.11
CA LEU A 300 18.25 6.36 6.84
C LEU A 300 17.93 5.46 5.64
N GLY A 301 18.29 4.18 5.70
CA GLY A 301 17.92 3.19 4.70
C GLY A 301 16.40 3.03 4.59
N VAL A 302 15.70 2.87 5.72
CA VAL A 302 14.23 2.79 5.77
C VAL A 302 13.58 4.06 5.18
N ALA A 303 14.07 5.24 5.53
CA ALA A 303 13.57 6.50 5.00
C ALA A 303 13.82 6.63 3.49
N ALA A 304 15.01 6.28 3.01
CA ALA A 304 15.35 6.31 1.57
C ALA A 304 14.44 5.38 0.77
N VAL A 305 14.14 4.19 1.29
CA VAL A 305 13.19 3.26 0.67
C VAL A 305 11.78 3.85 0.64
N GLY A 306 11.34 4.53 1.70
CA GLY A 306 10.05 5.22 1.74
C GLY A 306 9.91 6.29 0.64
N VAL A 307 10.95 7.10 0.43
CA VAL A 307 11.04 8.06 -0.68
C VAL A 307 10.98 7.36 -2.03
N ALA A 308 11.79 6.31 -2.22
CA ALA A 308 11.87 5.56 -3.46
C ALA A 308 10.55 4.91 -3.85
N VAL A 309 9.87 4.27 -2.89
CA VAL A 309 8.56 3.63 -3.09
C VAL A 309 7.49 4.65 -3.48
N THR A 310 7.49 5.83 -2.83
CA THR A 310 6.55 6.91 -3.18
C THR A 310 6.77 7.40 -4.61
N GLY A 311 8.03 7.56 -5.03
CA GLY A 311 8.37 7.93 -6.41
C GLY A 311 8.02 6.84 -7.43
N LEU A 312 8.26 5.57 -7.10
CA LEU A 312 7.90 4.45 -7.98
C LEU A 312 6.39 4.29 -8.12
N ARG A 313 5.61 4.45 -7.03
CA ARG A 313 4.14 4.44 -7.10
C ARG A 313 3.63 5.54 -8.02
N THR A 314 4.16 6.75 -7.90
CA THR A 314 3.78 7.88 -8.78
C THR A 314 4.13 7.58 -10.23
N THR A 315 5.31 7.01 -10.49
CA THR A 315 5.79 6.59 -11.81
C THR A 315 4.91 5.50 -12.42
N VAL A 316 4.63 4.44 -11.65
CA VAL A 316 3.78 3.31 -12.10
C VAL A 316 2.37 3.78 -12.40
N ASN A 317 1.79 4.63 -11.54
CA ASN A 317 0.46 5.19 -11.75
C ASN A 317 0.40 6.05 -13.04
N ALA A 318 1.44 6.84 -13.33
CA ALA A 318 1.53 7.62 -14.55
C ALA A 318 1.62 6.71 -15.80
N ILE A 319 2.44 5.63 -15.75
CA ILE A 319 2.54 4.66 -16.85
C ILE A 319 1.20 3.93 -17.04
N ALA A 320 0.57 3.46 -15.97
CA ALA A 320 -0.70 2.76 -16.03
C ALA A 320 -1.82 3.64 -16.60
N ALA A 321 -1.91 4.90 -16.15
CA ALA A 321 -2.92 5.87 -16.60
C ALA A 321 -2.79 6.21 -18.09
N THR A 322 -1.57 6.15 -18.64
CA THR A 322 -1.28 6.45 -20.06
C THR A 322 -1.16 5.20 -20.94
N SER A 323 -1.27 4.00 -20.35
CA SER A 323 -1.11 2.73 -21.09
C SER A 323 -2.34 2.36 -21.93
N THR A 324 -3.52 2.88 -21.61
CA THR A 324 -4.77 2.58 -22.30
C THR A 324 -5.76 3.73 -22.21
N ASP A 325 -6.46 4.04 -23.32
CA ASP A 325 -7.52 5.05 -23.35
C ASP A 325 -8.89 4.46 -22.97
N GLY A 326 -9.08 3.16 -23.14
CA GLY A 326 -10.38 2.50 -22.98
C GLY A 326 -10.70 2.01 -21.57
N ASN A 327 -9.67 1.78 -20.70
CA ASN A 327 -9.87 1.20 -19.37
C ASN A 327 -8.79 1.62 -18.37
N ARG A 328 -8.66 2.92 -18.14
CA ARG A 328 -7.65 3.50 -17.21
C ARG A 328 -7.82 3.00 -15.78
N ALA A 329 -9.05 2.86 -15.31
CA ALA A 329 -9.35 2.36 -13.97
C ALA A 329 -8.90 0.89 -13.80
N GLY A 330 -9.18 0.04 -14.80
CA GLY A 330 -8.71 -1.35 -14.82
C GLY A 330 -7.19 -1.46 -14.84
N ALA A 331 -6.51 -0.59 -15.60
CA ALA A 331 -5.04 -0.55 -15.64
C ALA A 331 -4.45 -0.19 -14.27
N ALA A 332 -5.00 0.82 -13.59
CA ALA A 332 -4.58 1.21 -12.25
C ALA A 332 -4.83 0.10 -11.22
N SER A 333 -6.01 -0.54 -11.26
CA SER A 333 -6.34 -1.66 -10.37
C SER A 333 -5.42 -2.86 -10.57
N LEU A 334 -5.09 -3.18 -11.84
CA LEU A 334 -4.16 -4.26 -12.16
C LEU A 334 -2.76 -3.99 -11.60
N ALA A 335 -2.21 -2.80 -11.83
CA ALA A 335 -0.91 -2.41 -11.30
C ALA A 335 -0.88 -2.43 -9.77
N LEU A 336 -1.95 -1.99 -9.09
CA LEU A 336 -2.11 -2.07 -7.64
C LEU A 336 -2.18 -3.53 -7.14
N SER A 337 -2.90 -4.41 -7.83
CA SER A 337 -2.95 -5.83 -7.46
C SER A 337 -1.58 -6.48 -7.52
N PHE A 338 -0.81 -6.24 -8.58
CA PHE A 338 0.58 -6.72 -8.68
C PHE A 338 1.48 -6.15 -7.59
N GLN A 339 1.27 -4.90 -7.19
CA GLN A 339 1.94 -4.28 -6.03
C GLN A 339 1.73 -5.12 -4.76
N PHE A 340 0.49 -5.46 -4.44
CA PHE A 340 0.17 -6.23 -3.24
C PHE A 340 0.58 -7.70 -3.35
N PHE A 341 0.58 -8.31 -4.55
CA PHE A 341 1.15 -9.64 -4.75
C PHE A 341 2.65 -9.66 -4.48
N GLY A 342 3.40 -8.64 -4.94
CA GLY A 342 4.82 -8.49 -4.58
C GLY A 342 5.02 -8.42 -3.07
N GLY A 343 4.24 -7.57 -2.39
CA GLY A 343 4.28 -7.46 -0.93
C GLY A 343 3.91 -8.75 -0.20
N ALA A 344 2.93 -9.51 -0.73
CA ALA A 344 2.51 -10.78 -0.14
C ALA A 344 3.59 -11.86 -0.20
N LEU A 345 4.36 -11.90 -1.30
CA LEU A 345 5.43 -12.87 -1.47
C LEU A 345 6.72 -12.50 -0.74
N ALA A 346 6.89 -11.22 -0.37
CA ALA A 346 8.11 -10.72 0.22
C ALA A 346 8.54 -11.47 1.50
N PRO A 347 7.68 -11.63 2.53
CA PRO A 347 8.09 -12.33 3.75
C PRO A 347 8.44 -13.80 3.50
N LEU A 348 7.74 -14.45 2.56
CA LEU A 348 7.96 -15.88 2.25
C LEU A 348 9.33 -16.16 1.62
N VAL A 349 9.91 -15.17 0.97
CA VAL A 349 11.22 -15.30 0.31
C VAL A 349 12.33 -14.68 1.17
N TRP A 350 12.12 -13.47 1.65
CA TRP A 350 13.19 -12.70 2.27
C TRP A 350 13.45 -13.06 3.73
N VAL A 351 12.43 -13.50 4.49
CA VAL A 351 12.61 -13.89 5.89
C VAL A 351 13.45 -15.17 6.00
N PRO A 352 13.14 -16.27 5.26
CA PRO A 352 14.00 -17.45 5.27
C PRO A 352 15.42 -17.18 4.77
N LEU A 353 15.57 -16.30 3.76
CA LEU A 353 16.87 -15.95 3.23
C LEU A 353 17.71 -15.14 4.25
N HIS A 354 17.07 -14.25 5.00
CA HIS A 354 17.71 -13.54 6.11
C HIS A 354 18.12 -14.51 7.23
N ALA A 355 17.25 -15.42 7.62
CA ALA A 355 17.56 -16.43 8.63
C ALA A 355 18.76 -17.31 8.23
N ALA A 356 18.91 -17.61 6.92
CA ALA A 356 20.02 -18.44 6.42
C ALA A 356 21.34 -17.67 6.25
N ALA A 357 21.31 -16.37 5.89
CA ALA A 357 22.47 -15.60 5.45
C ALA A 357 22.62 -14.23 6.16
N GLY A 358 21.82 -13.95 7.19
CA GLY A 358 21.89 -12.71 7.97
C GLY A 358 21.79 -11.44 7.11
N GLY A 359 22.68 -10.49 7.35
CA GLY A 359 22.72 -9.22 6.63
C GLY A 359 22.89 -9.36 5.11
N LEU A 360 23.57 -10.40 4.61
CA LEU A 360 23.65 -10.67 3.16
C LEU A 360 22.32 -11.12 2.58
N GLY A 361 21.55 -11.94 3.33
CA GLY A 361 20.19 -12.32 2.95
C GLY A 361 19.27 -11.11 2.90
N PHE A 362 19.41 -10.18 3.82
CA PHE A 362 18.71 -8.91 3.78
C PHE A 362 19.14 -8.06 2.56
N ALA A 363 20.44 -7.90 2.32
CA ALA A 363 20.97 -7.13 1.18
C ALA A 363 20.51 -7.69 -0.17
N ALA A 364 20.24 -8.99 -0.26
CA ALA A 364 19.72 -9.63 -1.47
C ALA A 364 18.35 -9.08 -1.91
N THR A 365 17.58 -8.43 -1.01
CA THR A 365 16.34 -7.73 -1.38
C THR A 365 16.58 -6.65 -2.44
N ALA A 366 17.81 -6.11 -2.53
CA ALA A 366 18.20 -5.12 -3.53
C ALA A 366 18.24 -5.69 -4.98
N LEU A 367 18.26 -7.00 -5.16
CA LEU A 367 18.20 -7.61 -6.48
C LEU A 367 16.88 -7.26 -7.22
N ALA A 368 15.78 -7.20 -6.51
CA ALA A 368 14.49 -6.88 -7.11
C ALA A 368 14.46 -5.46 -7.74
N PRO A 369 14.82 -4.37 -7.06
CA PRO A 369 14.89 -3.06 -7.69
C PRO A 369 16.00 -2.96 -8.76
N LEU A 370 17.09 -3.72 -8.69
CA LEU A 370 18.10 -3.75 -9.76
C LEU A 370 17.53 -4.33 -11.07
N VAL A 371 16.68 -5.36 -10.99
CA VAL A 371 15.87 -5.81 -12.13
C VAL A 371 14.97 -4.68 -12.63
N GLY A 372 14.32 -3.96 -11.70
CA GLY A 372 13.49 -2.78 -12.01
C GLY A 372 14.27 -1.68 -12.74
N VAL A 373 15.53 -1.42 -12.36
CA VAL A 373 16.45 -0.51 -13.08
C VAL A 373 16.61 -0.96 -14.53
N GLY A 374 16.92 -2.25 -14.76
CA GLY A 374 17.10 -2.81 -16.10
C GLY A 374 15.85 -2.64 -16.98
N LEU A 375 14.67 -2.94 -16.44
CA LEU A 375 13.40 -2.77 -17.15
C LEU A 375 13.12 -1.30 -17.50
N ALA A 376 13.27 -0.39 -16.54
CA ALA A 376 13.01 1.03 -16.75
C ALA A 376 14.05 1.68 -17.67
N ALA A 377 15.32 1.33 -17.54
CA ALA A 377 16.40 1.84 -18.38
C ALA A 377 16.25 1.42 -19.86
N ARG A 378 15.88 0.16 -20.11
CA ARG A 378 15.61 -0.33 -21.46
C ARG A 378 14.53 0.50 -22.15
N GLU A 379 13.44 0.80 -21.46
CA GLU A 379 12.35 1.61 -22.01
C GLU A 379 12.76 3.07 -22.19
N TRP A 380 13.52 3.62 -21.25
CA TRP A 380 14.04 4.97 -21.38
C TRP A 380 14.95 5.11 -22.62
N LEU A 381 15.92 4.22 -22.77
CA LEU A 381 16.87 4.23 -23.91
C LEU A 381 16.16 4.05 -25.25
N SER A 382 15.17 3.12 -25.33
CA SER A 382 14.41 2.89 -26.56
C SER A 382 13.59 4.09 -27.02
N ARG A 383 13.21 4.99 -26.09
CA ARG A 383 12.43 6.21 -26.38
C ARG A 383 13.28 7.45 -26.56
N SER A 384 14.55 7.40 -26.12
CA SER A 384 15.51 8.51 -26.22
C SER A 384 16.41 8.41 -27.47
N GLY A 385 16.34 7.32 -28.21
CA GLY A 385 17.08 7.15 -29.46
C GLY A 385 16.59 8.12 -30.54
N PRO A 386 17.45 8.52 -31.49
CA PRO A 386 17.08 9.39 -32.59
C PRO A 386 15.94 8.76 -33.40
N ARG A 387 14.84 9.55 -33.60
CA ARG A 387 13.77 9.23 -34.52
C ARG A 387 14.18 9.56 -35.96
#